data_a00036689da0c0043337a60a734ee0e7
#
_entry.id   a00036689da0c0043337a60a734ee0e7
#
_cell.length_a   1.000
_cell.length_b   1.000
_cell.length_c   1.000
_cell.angle_alpha   90.00
_cell.angle_beta   90.00
_cell.angle_gamma   90.00
#
_symmetry.space_group_name_H-M   'P 1'
#
loop_
_entity.id
_entity.type
_entity.pdbx_description
1 polymer ?
#
loop_
_entity_poly.entity_id
_entity_poly.type
_entity_poly.pdbx_seq_one_letter_code
_entity_poly.pdbx_strand_id
1 'polypeptide(L)'
;MNDNINNENIDIERGLLSHILFDSFTAEEILNKLDKGDFALPFHQHLFGVMASLLSQEKPVTEEFIRPYVEDSSFDDVLGANAIPTPFKYIDQLKSLRKNRDWGMALAKASKMDTDDAMAYLTEVKDKTLDYEKPLFEMIPLSKAVAIDTEWVGTNWLPIPKRAVTLLTAQGGTGKSFVALQALIRYLDEHRGQKAFAWLSEDPIGVTLTRASNICSTFGVDRSVLDRLIVVGSETEVKHLYNTDGITKAFGQMKHLLKDYGLVVIDPLIAFYGEDENNNSHARAFMNAFTAWVNKEDKAVIMIHHSKKDDTKQGSRGAGAFVDAARLTYSLHKELSIGESKKTPNEDHLFVSVGKDNYNAKQFLTGDT
;
A
#
# COMPACT_ATOMS: atom_id res chain seq x y z
N MET A 1 -23.84 10.33 34.66
CA MET A 1 -23.11 11.09 33.63
C MET A 1 -23.32 10.54 32.19
N ASN A 2 -23.55 9.22 32.03
CA ASN A 2 -23.81 8.65 30.70
C ASN A 2 -25.21 8.91 30.13
N ASP A 3 -26.24 9.06 30.97
CA ASP A 3 -27.61 9.20 30.49
C ASP A 3 -27.91 10.59 29.86
N ASN A 4 -27.26 11.65 30.34
CA ASN A 4 -27.41 12.99 29.74
C ASN A 4 -26.74 13.12 28.36
N ILE A 5 -25.61 12.47 28.16
CA ILE A 5 -24.89 12.51 26.88
C ILE A 5 -25.67 11.72 25.80
N ASN A 6 -26.35 10.62 26.18
CA ASN A 6 -27.21 9.88 25.26
C ASN A 6 -28.42 10.65 24.80
N ASN A 7 -29.06 11.41 25.69
CA ASN A 7 -30.26 12.19 25.36
C ASN A 7 -29.92 13.35 24.40
N GLU A 8 -28.84 14.09 24.63
CA GLU A 8 -28.41 15.20 23.77
C GLU A 8 -28.11 14.73 22.34
N ASN A 9 -27.52 13.55 22.20
CA ASN A 9 -27.24 12.96 20.90
C ASN A 9 -28.50 12.53 20.14
N ILE A 10 -29.50 12.00 20.85
CA ILE A 10 -30.80 11.63 20.26
C ILE A 10 -31.56 12.87 19.80
N ASP A 11 -31.47 13.97 20.55
CA ASP A 11 -32.09 15.25 20.17
C ASP A 11 -31.46 15.84 18.90
N ILE A 12 -30.14 15.68 18.72
CA ILE A 12 -29.44 16.05 17.46
C ILE A 12 -29.93 15.22 16.29
N GLU A 13 -30.04 13.89 16.44
CA GLU A 13 -30.55 12.99 15.39
C GLU A 13 -31.97 13.40 14.99
N ARG A 14 -32.84 13.61 15.99
CA ARG A 14 -34.22 13.97 15.78
C ARG A 14 -34.36 15.35 15.10
N GLY A 15 -33.62 16.35 15.56
CA GLY A 15 -33.62 17.68 14.98
C GLY A 15 -33.08 17.68 13.53
N LEU A 16 -32.11 16.84 13.19
CA LEU A 16 -31.59 16.74 11.84
C LEU A 16 -32.56 16.03 10.89
N LEU A 17 -33.24 14.97 11.34
CA LEU A 17 -34.32 14.31 10.57
C LEU A 17 -35.49 15.25 10.36
N SER A 18 -35.89 16.04 11.39
CA SER A 18 -36.88 17.10 11.27
C SER A 18 -36.46 18.16 10.25
N HIS A 19 -35.19 18.58 10.26
CA HIS A 19 -34.67 19.55 9.30
C HIS A 19 -34.80 19.03 7.83
N ILE A 20 -34.48 17.77 7.58
CA ILE A 20 -34.61 17.15 6.25
C ILE A 20 -36.07 17.21 5.77
N LEU A 21 -37.04 17.05 6.66
CA LEU A 21 -38.46 17.08 6.33
C LEU A 21 -38.98 18.49 5.97
N PHE A 22 -38.47 19.51 6.66
CA PHE A 22 -39.01 20.86 6.56
C PHE A 22 -38.19 21.81 5.69
N ASP A 23 -36.94 21.44 5.33
CA ASP A 23 -36.08 22.20 4.45
C ASP A 23 -35.64 21.35 3.23
N SER A 24 -36.46 21.36 2.19
CA SER A 24 -36.19 20.63 0.95
C SER A 24 -34.95 21.17 0.20
N PHE A 25 -34.47 22.36 0.50
CA PHE A 25 -33.35 22.97 -0.19
C PHE A 25 -32.00 22.33 0.21
N THR A 26 -31.87 21.96 1.49
CA THR A 26 -30.66 21.31 1.99
C THR A 26 -30.82 19.80 2.19
N ALA A 27 -32.05 19.27 2.09
CA ALA A 27 -32.37 17.86 2.35
C ALA A 27 -31.52 16.89 1.49
N GLU A 28 -31.41 17.14 0.19
CA GLU A 28 -30.65 16.30 -0.73
C GLU A 28 -29.17 16.26 -0.34
N GLU A 29 -28.58 17.42 -0.02
CA GLU A 29 -27.17 17.49 0.36
C GLU A 29 -26.90 16.76 1.67
N ILE A 30 -27.80 16.84 2.65
CA ILE A 30 -27.70 16.15 3.93
C ILE A 30 -27.82 14.65 3.73
N LEU A 31 -28.83 14.21 2.97
CA LEU A 31 -29.07 12.79 2.66
C LEU A 31 -27.88 12.15 1.93
N ASN A 32 -27.20 12.89 1.06
CA ASN A 32 -26.01 12.43 0.35
C ASN A 32 -24.75 12.39 1.22
N LYS A 33 -24.72 13.14 2.32
CA LYS A 33 -23.57 13.20 3.24
C LYS A 33 -23.65 12.23 4.40
N LEU A 34 -24.80 11.69 4.70
CA LEU A 34 -25.05 10.77 5.81
C LEU A 34 -25.41 9.36 5.32
N ASP A 35 -25.25 8.39 6.19
CA ASP A 35 -25.67 7.01 6.05
C ASP A 35 -26.60 6.63 7.22
N LYS A 36 -27.49 5.64 7.04
CA LYS A 36 -28.38 5.17 8.12
C LYS A 36 -27.62 4.73 9.38
N GLY A 37 -26.37 4.25 9.25
CA GLY A 37 -25.52 3.87 10.37
C GLY A 37 -25.03 5.05 11.20
N ASP A 38 -25.14 6.29 10.71
CA ASP A 38 -24.75 7.47 11.48
C ASP A 38 -25.69 7.73 12.65
N PHE A 39 -26.92 7.21 12.58
CA PHE A 39 -27.92 7.33 13.63
C PHE A 39 -27.80 6.18 14.65
N ALA A 40 -28.06 6.47 15.93
CA ALA A 40 -27.99 5.50 17.02
C ALA A 40 -29.28 4.70 17.16
N LEU A 41 -30.45 5.40 17.03
CA LEU A 41 -31.75 4.75 17.22
C LEU A 41 -32.17 3.97 15.99
N PRO A 42 -32.64 2.70 16.13
CA PRO A 42 -33.14 1.90 15.01
C PRO A 42 -34.26 2.57 14.23
N PHE A 43 -35.13 3.31 14.92
CA PHE A 43 -36.20 4.07 14.25
C PHE A 43 -35.63 5.19 13.38
N HIS A 44 -34.64 5.96 13.86
CA HIS A 44 -33.98 7.04 13.09
C HIS A 44 -33.23 6.46 11.88
N GLN A 45 -32.58 5.31 12.04
CA GLN A 45 -31.93 4.58 10.92
C GLN A 45 -32.95 4.19 9.86
N HIS A 46 -34.10 3.66 10.28
CA HIS A 46 -35.18 3.27 9.38
C HIS A 46 -35.78 4.50 8.66
N LEU A 47 -36.10 5.53 9.40
CA LEU A 47 -36.66 6.78 8.86
C LEU A 47 -35.71 7.42 7.84
N PHE A 48 -34.44 7.54 8.16
CA PHE A 48 -33.42 8.02 7.22
C PHE A 48 -33.35 7.17 5.96
N GLY A 49 -33.41 5.84 6.10
CA GLY A 49 -33.44 4.91 4.95
C GLY A 49 -34.66 5.13 4.05
N VAL A 50 -35.84 5.41 4.63
CA VAL A 50 -37.05 5.75 3.88
C VAL A 50 -36.87 7.06 3.12
N MET A 51 -36.34 8.10 3.79
CA MET A 51 -36.06 9.41 3.17
C MET A 51 -35.10 9.30 2.00
N ALA A 52 -33.97 8.58 2.18
CA ALA A 52 -32.99 8.34 1.12
C ALA A 52 -33.57 7.54 -0.05
N SER A 53 -34.45 6.55 0.24
CA SER A 53 -35.14 5.77 -0.80
C SER A 53 -36.13 6.63 -1.61
N LEU A 54 -36.88 7.52 -0.95
CA LEU A 54 -37.78 8.45 -1.63
C LEU A 54 -37.00 9.37 -2.57
N LEU A 55 -35.90 9.95 -2.07
CA LEU A 55 -35.02 10.80 -2.88
C LEU A 55 -34.49 10.06 -4.12
N SER A 56 -34.02 8.82 -3.93
CA SER A 56 -33.49 8.00 -5.05
C SER A 56 -34.55 7.63 -6.11
N GLN A 57 -35.84 7.70 -5.74
CA GLN A 57 -36.98 7.50 -6.63
C GLN A 57 -37.54 8.83 -7.18
N GLU A 58 -36.83 9.94 -6.99
CA GLU A 58 -37.26 11.28 -7.37
C GLU A 58 -38.64 11.68 -6.77
N LYS A 59 -38.97 11.11 -5.59
CA LYS A 59 -40.19 11.40 -4.85
C LYS A 59 -39.93 12.45 -3.77
N PRO A 60 -40.94 13.29 -3.44
CA PRO A 60 -40.82 14.25 -2.36
C PRO A 60 -40.53 13.58 -1.01
N VAL A 61 -39.57 14.14 -0.27
CA VAL A 61 -39.25 13.72 1.10
C VAL A 61 -40.13 14.55 2.04
N THR A 62 -41.40 14.21 2.14
CA THR A 62 -42.41 14.91 2.96
C THR A 62 -43.15 13.92 3.86
N GLU A 63 -43.80 14.44 4.90
CA GLU A 63 -44.59 13.67 5.86
C GLU A 63 -45.57 12.72 5.17
N GLU A 64 -46.31 13.18 4.15
CA GLU A 64 -47.31 12.41 3.43
C GLU A 64 -46.73 11.16 2.74
N PHE A 65 -45.51 11.29 2.17
CA PHE A 65 -44.85 10.17 1.49
C PHE A 65 -44.13 9.22 2.44
N ILE A 66 -43.82 9.67 3.67
CA ILE A 66 -43.09 8.89 4.68
C ILE A 66 -44.02 8.09 5.57
N ARG A 67 -45.17 8.67 6.00
CA ARG A 67 -46.11 8.04 6.94
C ARG A 67 -46.49 6.57 6.61
N PRO A 68 -46.66 6.15 5.35
CA PRO A 68 -46.98 4.76 5.05
C PRO A 68 -45.87 3.75 5.43
N TYR A 69 -44.67 4.20 5.74
CA TYR A 69 -43.50 3.34 5.97
C TYR A 69 -43.00 3.36 7.40
N VAL A 70 -43.58 4.19 8.30
CA VAL A 70 -43.09 4.40 9.65
C VAL A 70 -44.19 4.31 10.70
N GLU A 71 -43.82 4.02 11.95
CA GLU A 71 -44.75 4.01 13.08
C GLU A 71 -45.10 5.44 13.53
N ASP A 72 -46.36 5.72 13.78
CA ASP A 72 -46.91 7.06 14.02
C ASP A 72 -46.27 7.77 15.24
N SER A 73 -46.18 7.10 16.39
CA SER A 73 -45.73 7.79 17.64
C SER A 73 -44.28 8.26 17.57
N SER A 74 -43.38 7.44 17.01
CA SER A 74 -41.97 7.82 16.91
C SER A 74 -41.71 8.84 15.81
N PHE A 75 -42.56 8.83 14.78
CA PHE A 75 -42.47 9.80 13.70
C PHE A 75 -43.00 11.18 14.17
N ASP A 76 -44.06 11.21 14.97
CA ASP A 76 -44.59 12.43 15.53
C ASP A 76 -43.57 13.12 16.45
N ASP A 77 -42.70 12.36 17.13
CA ASP A 77 -41.59 12.94 17.93
C ASP A 77 -40.56 13.65 17.02
N VAL A 78 -40.32 13.15 15.80
CA VAL A 78 -39.45 13.83 14.84
C VAL A 78 -40.11 15.05 14.22
N LEU A 79 -41.40 14.98 13.90
CA LEU A 79 -42.16 16.11 13.37
C LEU A 79 -42.28 17.23 14.39
N GLY A 80 -42.42 16.93 15.69
CA GLY A 80 -42.46 17.87 16.77
C GLY A 80 -41.12 18.45 17.19
N ALA A 81 -40.02 17.93 16.67
CA ALA A 81 -38.68 18.41 17.01
C ALA A 81 -38.37 19.74 16.32
N ASN A 82 -37.60 20.57 17.00
CA ASN A 82 -37.08 21.80 16.40
C ASN A 82 -36.04 21.46 15.32
N ALA A 83 -36.28 21.95 14.11
CA ALA A 83 -35.31 21.84 13.02
C ALA A 83 -34.00 22.55 13.39
N ILE A 84 -32.87 21.94 13.08
CA ILE A 84 -31.55 22.47 13.46
C ILE A 84 -31.17 23.61 12.50
N PRO A 85 -30.84 24.81 13.01
CA PRO A 85 -30.53 25.97 12.14
C PRO A 85 -29.26 25.84 11.32
N THR A 86 -28.32 24.95 11.72
CA THR A 86 -27.02 24.75 11.08
C THR A 86 -26.76 23.27 10.91
N PRO A 87 -27.48 22.54 10.02
CA PRO A 87 -27.47 21.10 9.97
C PRO A 87 -26.07 20.52 9.62
N PHE A 88 -25.33 21.18 8.77
CA PHE A 88 -24.00 20.70 8.34
C PHE A 88 -22.98 20.59 9.48
N LYS A 89 -23.09 21.41 10.50
CA LYS A 89 -22.24 21.33 11.71
C LYS A 89 -22.44 20.01 12.48
N TYR A 90 -23.64 19.47 12.44
CA TYR A 90 -23.99 18.24 13.16
C TYR A 90 -23.74 16.96 12.38
N ILE A 91 -23.51 17.05 11.08
CA ILE A 91 -23.11 15.90 10.26
C ILE A 91 -21.80 15.31 10.77
N ASP A 92 -20.77 16.12 10.96
CA ASP A 92 -19.46 15.68 11.48
C ASP A 92 -19.59 15.13 12.92
N GLN A 93 -20.48 15.72 13.72
CA GLN A 93 -20.74 15.24 15.06
C GLN A 93 -21.39 13.85 15.05
N LEU A 94 -22.41 13.60 14.21
CA LEU A 94 -23.04 12.27 14.08
C LEU A 94 -22.06 11.22 13.60
N LYS A 95 -21.21 11.54 12.61
CA LYS A 95 -20.16 10.64 12.15
C LYS A 95 -19.14 10.31 13.23
N SER A 96 -18.76 11.31 14.03
CA SER A 96 -17.87 11.10 15.18
C SER A 96 -18.51 10.19 16.24
N LEU A 97 -19.81 10.38 16.51
CA LEU A 97 -20.56 9.54 17.43
C LEU A 97 -20.69 8.10 16.95
N ARG A 98 -20.95 7.89 15.65
CA ARG A 98 -20.92 6.57 15.03
C ARG A 98 -19.57 5.90 15.24
N LYS A 99 -18.48 6.59 14.93
CA LYS A 99 -17.12 6.09 15.11
C LYS A 99 -16.87 5.62 16.53
N ASN A 100 -17.30 6.41 17.52
CA ASN A 100 -17.17 6.06 18.93
C ASN A 100 -18.03 4.84 19.30
N ARG A 101 -19.24 4.70 18.76
CA ARG A 101 -20.09 3.50 18.95
C ARG A 101 -19.45 2.24 18.35
N ASP A 102 -19.02 2.33 17.10
CA ASP A 102 -18.42 1.21 16.39
C ASP A 102 -17.13 0.76 17.08
N TRP A 103 -16.32 1.73 17.56
CA TRP A 103 -15.12 1.45 18.33
C TRP A 103 -15.41 0.82 19.69
N GLY A 104 -16.44 1.32 20.39
CA GLY A 104 -16.90 0.71 21.65
C GLY A 104 -17.38 -0.73 21.48
N MET A 105 -18.13 -1.02 20.41
CA MET A 105 -18.56 -2.38 20.08
C MET A 105 -17.37 -3.27 19.70
N ALA A 106 -16.40 -2.75 18.96
CA ALA A 106 -15.19 -3.48 18.60
C ALA A 106 -14.35 -3.83 19.84
N LEU A 107 -14.16 -2.89 20.76
CA LEU A 107 -13.47 -3.15 22.04
C LEU A 107 -14.19 -4.19 22.90
N ALA A 108 -15.52 -4.11 23.00
CA ALA A 108 -16.32 -5.08 23.73
C ALA A 108 -16.25 -6.49 23.12
N LYS A 109 -16.09 -6.60 21.79
CA LYS A 109 -15.88 -7.86 21.09
C LYS A 109 -14.46 -8.38 21.30
N ALA A 110 -13.46 -7.51 21.15
CA ALA A 110 -12.04 -7.84 21.33
C ALA A 110 -11.73 -8.34 22.76
N SER A 111 -12.41 -7.80 23.78
CA SER A 111 -12.22 -8.22 25.19
C SER A 111 -12.58 -9.68 25.47
N LYS A 112 -13.26 -10.35 24.54
CA LYS A 112 -13.64 -11.78 24.63
C LYS A 112 -12.73 -12.69 23.82
N MET A 113 -11.72 -12.15 23.15
CA MET A 113 -10.76 -12.86 22.32
C MET A 113 -9.44 -13.05 23.08
N ASP A 114 -8.58 -13.94 22.60
CA ASP A 114 -7.19 -13.95 23.08
C ASP A 114 -6.44 -12.68 22.58
N THR A 115 -5.28 -12.41 23.18
CA THR A 115 -4.57 -11.13 22.96
C THR A 115 -4.18 -10.90 21.50
N ASP A 116 -3.71 -11.96 20.82
CA ASP A 116 -3.22 -11.82 19.43
C ASP A 116 -4.37 -11.62 18.44
N ASP A 117 -5.46 -12.39 18.60
CA ASP A 117 -6.68 -12.26 17.82
C ASP A 117 -7.37 -10.91 18.08
N ALA A 118 -7.40 -10.44 19.33
CA ALA A 118 -7.94 -9.14 19.70
C ALA A 118 -7.19 -7.99 19.01
N MET A 119 -5.86 -8.03 19.01
CA MET A 119 -5.02 -7.02 18.35
C MET A 119 -5.20 -7.02 16.83
N ALA A 120 -5.26 -8.19 16.21
CA ALA A 120 -5.52 -8.33 14.78
C ALA A 120 -6.89 -7.77 14.40
N TYR A 121 -7.93 -8.12 15.15
CA TYR A 121 -9.29 -7.64 14.95
C TYR A 121 -9.42 -6.12 15.13
N LEU A 122 -8.84 -5.54 16.18
CA LEU A 122 -8.86 -4.10 16.41
C LEU A 122 -8.11 -3.32 15.33
N THR A 123 -7.03 -3.89 14.80
CA THR A 123 -6.28 -3.30 13.67
C THR A 123 -7.14 -3.27 12.41
N GLU A 124 -7.85 -4.37 12.11
CA GLU A 124 -8.77 -4.43 10.98
C GLU A 124 -9.92 -3.42 11.10
N VAL A 125 -10.52 -3.30 12.29
CA VAL A 125 -11.59 -2.33 12.57
C VAL A 125 -11.06 -0.90 12.42
N LYS A 126 -9.88 -0.61 12.97
CA LYS A 126 -9.24 0.69 12.83
C LYS A 126 -9.05 1.08 11.36
N ASP A 127 -8.53 0.17 10.55
CA ASP A 127 -8.28 0.44 9.14
C ASP A 127 -9.59 0.69 8.37
N LYS A 128 -10.64 -0.09 8.64
CA LYS A 128 -11.98 0.10 8.06
C LYS A 128 -12.63 1.42 8.51
N THR A 129 -12.49 1.79 9.77
CA THR A 129 -13.12 3.00 10.33
C THR A 129 -12.43 4.28 9.84
N LEU A 130 -11.13 4.21 9.55
CA LEU A 130 -10.36 5.33 8.99
C LEU A 130 -10.66 5.60 7.51
N ASP A 131 -11.13 4.59 6.77
CA ASP A 131 -11.43 4.73 5.33
C ASP A 131 -12.68 5.59 5.04
N TYR A 132 -13.63 5.68 5.97
CA TYR A 132 -14.86 6.45 5.77
C TYR A 132 -14.67 7.98 5.76
N GLU A 133 -13.59 8.50 6.33
CA GLU A 133 -13.35 9.94 6.46
C GLU A 133 -12.29 10.48 5.50
N LYS A 134 -11.59 9.62 4.76
CA LYS A 134 -10.59 10.07 3.79
C LYS A 134 -11.24 10.22 2.43
N PRO A 135 -11.12 11.39 1.80
CA PRO A 135 -11.48 11.52 0.39
C PRO A 135 -10.71 10.47 -0.42
N LEU A 136 -11.34 9.88 -1.44
CA LEU A 136 -10.74 8.86 -2.31
C LEU A 136 -9.36 9.29 -2.81
N PHE A 137 -9.18 10.58 -3.01
CA PHE A 137 -7.91 11.23 -3.36
C PHE A 137 -7.95 12.70 -2.95
N GLU A 138 -6.79 13.27 -2.71
CA GLU A 138 -6.63 14.70 -2.46
C GLU A 138 -6.53 15.44 -3.79
N MET A 139 -7.40 16.45 -3.98
CA MET A 139 -7.37 17.31 -5.17
C MET A 139 -6.49 18.53 -4.91
N ILE A 140 -5.22 18.43 -5.32
CA ILE A 140 -4.27 19.54 -5.21
C ILE A 140 -4.09 20.17 -6.61
N PRO A 141 -4.37 21.45 -6.79
CA PRO A 141 -4.00 22.14 -8.04
C PRO A 141 -2.51 21.99 -8.31
N LEU A 142 -2.12 21.62 -9.53
CA LEU A 142 -0.70 21.38 -9.87
C LEU A 142 0.19 22.58 -9.52
N SER A 143 -0.33 23.80 -9.64
CA SER A 143 0.37 25.03 -9.25
C SER A 143 0.70 25.15 -7.75
N LYS A 144 0.05 24.35 -6.90
CA LYS A 144 0.31 24.27 -5.45
C LYS A 144 1.15 23.05 -5.06
N ALA A 145 1.45 22.17 -6.03
CA ALA A 145 2.30 21.03 -5.78
C ALA A 145 3.76 21.48 -5.58
N VAL A 146 4.45 20.82 -4.67
CA VAL A 146 5.88 21.04 -4.47
C VAL A 146 6.64 20.16 -5.46
N ALA A 147 7.50 20.77 -6.26
CA ALA A 147 8.40 20.01 -7.15
C ALA A 147 9.36 19.16 -6.31
N ILE A 148 9.47 17.89 -6.63
CA ILE A 148 10.37 16.95 -5.96
C ILE A 148 11.27 16.36 -7.03
N ASP A 149 12.57 16.58 -6.89
CA ASP A 149 13.56 15.90 -7.71
C ASP A 149 13.66 14.42 -7.31
N THR A 150 13.95 13.58 -8.29
CA THR A 150 14.20 12.16 -8.00
C THR A 150 15.49 12.03 -7.19
N GLU A 151 15.38 11.55 -5.96
CA GLU A 151 16.53 11.19 -5.15
C GLU A 151 17.04 9.81 -5.57
N TRP A 152 18.35 9.65 -5.62
CA TRP A 152 19.00 8.45 -6.07
C TRP A 152 19.95 7.90 -5.03
N VAL A 153 20.10 6.58 -5.03
CA VAL A 153 21.19 5.88 -4.35
C VAL A 153 22.06 5.14 -5.38
N GLY A 154 23.33 4.95 -5.11
CA GLY A 154 24.25 4.21 -5.97
C GLY A 154 24.53 4.86 -7.34
N THR A 155 24.45 6.17 -7.46
CA THR A 155 24.61 6.90 -8.73
C THR A 155 25.93 6.64 -9.43
N ASN A 156 26.99 6.33 -8.66
CA ASN A 156 28.32 6.06 -9.20
C ASN A 156 28.49 4.64 -9.75
N TRP A 157 27.46 3.78 -9.63
CA TRP A 157 27.58 2.39 -10.05
C TRP A 157 26.26 1.82 -10.59
N LEU A 158 25.23 1.69 -9.77
CA LEU A 158 23.89 1.23 -10.14
C LEU A 158 22.85 2.21 -9.61
N PRO A 159 22.40 3.16 -10.42
CA PRO A 159 21.46 4.18 -9.99
C PRO A 159 20.11 3.57 -9.60
N ILE A 160 19.69 3.76 -8.37
CA ILE A 160 18.41 3.25 -7.83
C ILE A 160 17.61 4.44 -7.33
N PRO A 161 16.45 4.74 -7.91
CA PRO A 161 15.63 5.85 -7.45
C PRO A 161 14.98 5.52 -6.11
N LYS A 162 14.96 6.46 -5.18
CA LYS A 162 14.10 6.40 -4.02
C LYS A 162 12.63 6.55 -4.43
N ARG A 163 11.74 6.16 -3.54
CA ARG A 163 10.28 6.17 -3.76
C ARG A 163 9.85 5.35 -4.97
N ALA A 164 10.65 4.36 -5.33
CA ALA A 164 10.41 3.51 -6.50
C ALA A 164 10.81 2.05 -6.24
N VAL A 165 10.20 1.17 -7.03
CA VAL A 165 10.63 -0.22 -7.15
C VAL A 165 11.45 -0.37 -8.41
N THR A 166 12.70 -0.82 -8.23
CA THR A 166 13.61 -1.19 -9.31
C THR A 166 13.59 -2.70 -9.48
N LEU A 167 13.38 -3.16 -10.70
CA LEU A 167 13.41 -4.58 -11.02
C LEU A 167 14.79 -4.95 -11.60
N LEU A 168 15.43 -5.96 -11.03
CA LEU A 168 16.67 -6.54 -11.53
C LEU A 168 16.38 -7.93 -12.13
N THR A 169 16.49 -8.03 -13.44
CA THR A 169 16.17 -9.25 -14.17
C THR A 169 17.41 -9.94 -14.74
N ALA A 170 17.45 -11.24 -14.74
CA ALA A 170 18.43 -12.04 -15.48
C ALA A 170 18.05 -13.51 -15.44
N GLN A 171 18.74 -14.33 -16.25
CA GLN A 171 18.67 -15.79 -16.17
C GLN A 171 19.22 -16.31 -14.82
N GLY A 172 18.82 -17.52 -14.43
CA GLY A 172 19.38 -18.19 -13.25
C GLY A 172 20.91 -18.30 -13.33
N GLY A 173 21.59 -18.15 -12.20
CA GLY A 173 23.05 -18.25 -12.12
C GLY A 173 23.85 -17.10 -12.73
N THR A 174 23.21 -15.98 -13.10
CA THR A 174 23.90 -14.80 -13.68
C THR A 174 24.55 -13.88 -12.63
N GLY A 175 24.30 -14.10 -11.33
CA GLY A 175 24.86 -13.26 -10.27
C GLY A 175 23.99 -12.11 -9.79
N LYS A 176 22.67 -12.14 -10.03
CA LYS A 176 21.72 -11.11 -9.58
C LYS A 176 21.80 -10.80 -8.09
N SER A 177 21.74 -11.85 -7.25
CA SER A 177 21.81 -11.72 -5.79
C SER A 177 23.13 -11.11 -5.34
N PHE A 178 24.23 -11.44 -6.05
CA PHE A 178 25.54 -10.85 -5.78
C PHE A 178 25.59 -9.35 -6.12
N VAL A 179 25.02 -8.94 -7.25
CA VAL A 179 24.89 -7.53 -7.64
C VAL A 179 24.01 -6.75 -6.65
N ALA A 180 22.90 -7.34 -6.23
CA ALA A 180 22.04 -6.71 -5.22
C ALA A 180 22.74 -6.56 -3.85
N LEU A 181 23.52 -7.56 -3.44
CA LEU A 181 24.32 -7.50 -2.22
C LEU A 181 25.40 -6.42 -2.30
N GLN A 182 26.06 -6.24 -3.47
CA GLN A 182 26.96 -5.11 -3.70
C GLN A 182 26.24 -3.77 -3.58
N ALA A 183 25.03 -3.64 -4.13
CA ALA A 183 24.24 -2.41 -4.02
C ALA A 183 23.94 -2.06 -2.55
N LEU A 184 23.57 -3.05 -1.73
CA LEU A 184 23.33 -2.86 -0.30
C LEU A 184 24.58 -2.40 0.45
N ILE A 185 25.71 -3.05 0.21
CA ILE A 185 26.98 -2.72 0.88
C ILE A 185 27.45 -1.32 0.49
N ARG A 186 27.42 -0.97 -0.81
CA ARG A 186 27.76 0.38 -1.27
C ARG A 186 26.81 1.45 -0.71
N TYR A 187 25.51 1.16 -0.69
CA TYR A 187 24.54 2.04 -0.06
C TYR A 187 24.88 2.34 1.41
N LEU A 188 25.24 1.33 2.17
CA LEU A 188 25.59 1.48 3.59
C LEU A 188 26.91 2.21 3.81
N ASP A 189 27.85 2.08 2.89
CA ASP A 189 29.12 2.81 2.92
C ASP A 189 28.92 4.29 2.60
N GLU A 190 28.14 4.60 1.57
CA GLU A 190 27.81 5.96 1.15
C GLU A 190 26.90 6.69 2.16
N HIS A 191 25.99 5.97 2.85
CA HIS A 191 24.98 6.55 3.74
C HIS A 191 25.19 6.12 5.19
N ARG A 192 26.09 6.81 5.88
CA ARG A 192 26.37 6.57 7.30
C ARG A 192 25.12 6.78 8.16
N GLY A 193 24.80 5.81 9.01
CA GLY A 193 23.61 5.86 9.88
C GLY A 193 22.33 5.27 9.26
N GLN A 194 22.32 4.98 7.97
CA GLN A 194 21.21 4.25 7.33
C GLN A 194 21.32 2.74 7.55
N LYS A 195 20.18 2.05 7.47
CA LYS A 195 20.07 0.59 7.52
C LYS A 195 19.60 0.05 6.18
N ALA A 196 20.00 -1.18 5.85
CA ALA A 196 19.55 -1.89 4.67
C ALA A 196 19.07 -3.29 5.03
N PHE A 197 18.17 -3.83 4.23
CA PHE A 197 17.54 -5.13 4.45
C PHE A 197 17.55 -5.96 3.17
N ALA A 198 17.80 -7.26 3.30
CA ALA A 198 17.65 -8.22 2.22
C ALA A 198 16.89 -9.46 2.67
N TRP A 199 15.88 -9.86 1.91
CA TRP A 199 15.25 -11.17 2.04
C TRP A 199 15.70 -12.04 0.87
N LEU A 200 16.68 -12.91 1.13
CA LEU A 200 17.33 -13.78 0.15
C LEU A 200 16.89 -15.23 0.41
N SER A 201 15.72 -15.59 -0.10
CA SER A 201 15.07 -16.86 0.28
C SER A 201 15.73 -18.12 -0.29
N GLU A 202 16.68 -17.98 -1.22
CA GLU A 202 17.38 -19.10 -1.83
C GLU A 202 18.74 -19.40 -1.18
N ASP A 203 19.35 -18.42 -0.54
CA ASP A 203 20.71 -18.53 0.02
C ASP A 203 20.71 -18.60 1.55
N PRO A 204 21.48 -19.51 2.16
CA PRO A 204 21.72 -19.49 3.61
C PRO A 204 22.45 -18.22 4.05
N ILE A 205 22.12 -17.73 5.25
CA ILE A 205 22.71 -16.49 5.80
C ILE A 205 24.24 -16.57 5.90
N GLY A 206 24.79 -17.73 6.23
CA GLY A 206 26.23 -17.94 6.30
C GLY A 206 26.95 -17.81 4.96
N VAL A 207 26.31 -18.26 3.87
CA VAL A 207 26.84 -18.09 2.51
C VAL A 207 26.79 -16.62 2.12
N THR A 208 25.70 -15.94 2.45
CA THR A 208 25.55 -14.49 2.21
C THR A 208 26.59 -13.68 2.98
N LEU A 209 26.87 -14.02 4.25
CA LEU A 209 27.91 -13.36 5.04
C LEU A 209 29.30 -13.51 4.39
N THR A 210 29.63 -14.69 3.87
CA THR A 210 30.91 -14.92 3.18
C THR A 210 31.01 -14.06 1.93
N ARG A 211 29.95 -14.01 1.11
CA ARG A 211 29.90 -13.16 -0.10
C ARG A 211 30.02 -11.67 0.27
N ALA A 212 29.28 -11.22 1.30
CA ALA A 212 29.33 -9.82 1.78
C ALA A 212 30.73 -9.44 2.25
N SER A 213 31.40 -10.32 2.99
CA SER A 213 32.76 -10.10 3.47
C SER A 213 33.77 -9.99 2.33
N ASN A 214 33.64 -10.81 1.28
CA ASN A 214 34.44 -10.74 0.08
C ASN A 214 34.20 -9.44 -0.70
N ILE A 215 32.95 -8.98 -0.79
CA ILE A 215 32.60 -7.69 -1.40
C ILE A 215 33.28 -6.55 -0.65
N CYS A 216 33.15 -6.51 0.67
CA CYS A 216 33.81 -5.49 1.49
C CYS A 216 35.34 -5.47 1.25
N SER A 217 35.97 -6.65 1.26
CA SER A 217 37.42 -6.75 1.02
C SER A 217 37.82 -6.28 -0.38
N THR A 218 37.04 -6.68 -1.41
CA THR A 218 37.36 -6.34 -2.82
C THR A 218 37.22 -4.85 -3.10
N PHE A 219 36.24 -4.18 -2.49
CA PHE A 219 35.97 -2.76 -2.72
C PHE A 219 36.59 -1.83 -1.65
N GLY A 220 37.32 -2.37 -0.68
CA GLY A 220 37.91 -1.58 0.40
C GLY A 220 36.89 -0.95 1.34
N VAL A 221 35.72 -1.55 1.46
CA VAL A 221 34.63 -1.09 2.36
C VAL A 221 34.86 -1.65 3.76
N ASP A 222 34.72 -0.81 4.79
CA ASP A 222 34.82 -1.25 6.17
C ASP A 222 33.74 -2.27 6.49
N ARG A 223 34.15 -3.42 7.04
CA ARG A 223 33.24 -4.53 7.37
C ARG A 223 32.16 -4.16 8.39
N SER A 224 32.35 -3.10 9.17
CA SER A 224 31.33 -2.61 10.12
C SER A 224 30.02 -2.15 9.47
N VAL A 225 30.02 -1.92 8.15
CA VAL A 225 28.76 -1.66 7.42
C VAL A 225 27.78 -2.83 7.52
N LEU A 226 28.29 -4.06 7.69
CA LEU A 226 27.48 -5.28 7.82
C LEU A 226 26.65 -5.31 9.12
N ASP A 227 27.02 -4.54 10.15
CA ASP A 227 26.23 -4.39 11.38
C ASP A 227 24.90 -3.66 11.12
N ARG A 228 24.80 -2.96 10.00
CA ARG A 228 23.59 -2.21 9.56
C ARG A 228 22.84 -2.90 8.41
N LEU A 229 23.33 -4.06 7.96
CA LEU A 229 22.69 -4.91 6.95
C LEU A 229 22.00 -6.09 7.63
N ILE A 230 20.67 -6.09 7.61
CA ILE A 230 19.91 -7.24 8.09
C ILE A 230 19.55 -8.12 6.90
N VAL A 231 19.88 -9.41 7.02
CA VAL A 231 19.57 -10.40 5.99
C VAL A 231 18.69 -11.49 6.59
N VAL A 232 17.63 -11.84 5.88
CA VAL A 232 16.84 -13.04 6.11
C VAL A 232 17.17 -14.04 5.00
N GLY A 233 17.69 -15.19 5.38
CA GLY A 233 18.12 -16.25 4.48
C GLY A 233 17.09 -17.36 4.31
N SER A 234 17.51 -18.42 3.62
CA SER A 234 16.69 -19.59 3.31
C SER A 234 16.30 -20.43 4.54
N GLU A 235 16.88 -20.16 5.70
CA GLU A 235 16.48 -20.78 6.98
C GLU A 235 15.12 -20.29 7.48
N THR A 236 14.63 -19.19 6.93
CA THR A 236 13.34 -18.60 7.31
C THR A 236 12.27 -18.99 6.30
N GLU A 237 11.16 -19.51 6.80
CA GLU A 237 10.01 -19.82 5.94
C GLU A 237 9.52 -18.59 5.18
N VAL A 238 9.39 -18.74 3.86
CA VAL A 238 8.86 -17.68 3.02
C VAL A 238 7.34 -17.59 3.19
N LYS A 239 6.85 -16.39 3.44
CA LYS A 239 5.42 -16.09 3.45
C LYS A 239 5.05 -15.23 2.26
N HIS A 240 3.99 -15.60 1.55
CA HIS A 240 3.49 -14.79 0.46
C HIS A 240 3.03 -13.43 0.99
N LEU A 241 3.49 -12.38 0.34
CA LEU A 241 3.11 -10.99 0.64
C LEU A 241 1.84 -10.56 -0.11
N TYR A 242 1.44 -11.36 -1.09
CA TYR A 242 0.26 -11.19 -1.93
C TYR A 242 -0.34 -12.55 -2.30
N ASN A 243 -1.67 -12.64 -2.37
CA ASN A 243 -2.43 -13.82 -2.83
C ASN A 243 -3.71 -13.36 -3.57
N THR A 244 -4.60 -14.30 -3.89
CA THR A 244 -5.89 -14.05 -4.58
C THR A 244 -6.74 -12.97 -3.90
N ASP A 245 -6.70 -12.89 -2.57
CA ASP A 245 -7.46 -11.89 -1.78
C ASP A 245 -6.75 -10.53 -1.74
N GLY A 246 -5.56 -10.41 -2.34
CA GLY A 246 -4.75 -9.19 -2.37
C GLY A 246 -3.55 -9.22 -1.41
N ILE A 247 -3.28 -8.09 -0.79
CA ILE A 247 -2.17 -7.92 0.16
C ILE A 247 -2.41 -8.70 1.44
N THR A 248 -1.42 -9.50 1.84
CA THR A 248 -1.50 -10.34 3.03
C THR A 248 -1.12 -9.61 4.33
N LYS A 249 -1.43 -10.22 5.48
CA LYS A 249 -0.95 -9.76 6.80
C LYS A 249 0.59 -9.71 6.85
N ALA A 250 1.28 -10.65 6.19
CA ALA A 250 2.74 -10.70 6.14
C ALA A 250 3.35 -9.44 5.51
N PHE A 251 2.72 -8.87 4.47
CA PHE A 251 3.15 -7.59 3.90
C PHE A 251 3.04 -6.44 4.91
N GLY A 252 1.95 -6.39 5.68
CA GLY A 252 1.77 -5.40 6.75
C GLY A 252 2.85 -5.51 7.84
N GLN A 253 3.14 -6.73 8.28
CA GLN A 253 4.21 -7.03 9.25
C GLN A 253 5.59 -6.64 8.70
N MET A 254 5.89 -7.01 7.45
CA MET A 254 7.15 -6.62 6.78
C MET A 254 7.32 -5.10 6.77
N LYS A 255 6.30 -4.35 6.37
CA LYS A 255 6.37 -2.88 6.37
C LYS A 255 6.69 -2.32 7.74
N HIS A 256 6.05 -2.84 8.77
CA HIS A 256 6.29 -2.40 10.15
C HIS A 256 7.73 -2.67 10.60
N LEU A 257 8.24 -3.88 10.32
CA LEU A 257 9.61 -4.28 10.67
C LEU A 257 10.67 -3.45 9.90
N LEU A 258 10.36 -3.07 8.66
CA LEU A 258 11.29 -2.36 7.78
C LEU A 258 11.15 -0.84 7.83
N LYS A 259 10.46 -0.27 8.81
CA LYS A 259 10.22 1.17 8.92
C LYS A 259 11.51 2.00 8.83
N ASP A 260 12.60 1.56 9.48
CA ASP A 260 13.86 2.30 9.59
C ASP A 260 14.91 1.93 8.53
N TYR A 261 14.52 1.18 7.50
CA TYR A 261 15.43 0.71 6.44
C TYR A 261 15.23 1.52 5.17
N GLY A 262 16.30 2.11 4.64
CA GLY A 262 16.24 2.97 3.46
C GLY A 262 16.34 2.22 2.13
N LEU A 263 17.07 1.09 2.08
CA LEU A 263 17.18 0.22 0.93
C LEU A 263 16.78 -1.21 1.29
N VAL A 264 15.87 -1.79 0.49
CA VAL A 264 15.34 -3.14 0.69
C VAL A 264 15.54 -3.97 -0.58
N VAL A 265 15.99 -5.21 -0.43
CA VAL A 265 16.11 -6.20 -1.51
C VAL A 265 15.19 -7.38 -1.23
N ILE A 266 14.45 -7.81 -2.26
CA ILE A 266 13.58 -9.00 -2.26
C ILE A 266 14.05 -9.96 -3.34
N ASP A 267 14.49 -11.17 -2.98
CA ASP A 267 15.10 -12.14 -3.88
C ASP A 267 14.69 -13.61 -3.58
N PRO A 268 14.07 -14.28 -4.53
CA PRO A 268 13.46 -13.76 -5.75
C PRO A 268 12.05 -13.23 -5.50
N LEU A 269 11.61 -12.27 -6.30
CA LEU A 269 10.25 -11.69 -6.24
C LEU A 269 9.16 -12.76 -6.20
N ILE A 270 9.31 -13.79 -7.05
CA ILE A 270 8.29 -14.82 -7.24
C ILE A 270 8.05 -15.67 -5.97
N ALA A 271 9.03 -15.81 -5.10
CA ALA A 271 8.86 -16.54 -3.84
C ALA A 271 7.88 -15.87 -2.90
N PHE A 272 7.70 -14.57 -3.03
CA PHE A 272 6.82 -13.74 -2.19
C PHE A 272 5.47 -13.42 -2.83
N TYR A 273 5.30 -13.85 -4.09
CA TYR A 273 4.09 -13.68 -4.89
C TYR A 273 3.32 -15.00 -4.96
N GLY A 274 2.17 -15.07 -4.30
CA GLY A 274 1.40 -16.31 -4.14
C GLY A 274 0.41 -16.59 -5.26
N GLU A 275 0.61 -16.01 -6.46
CA GLU A 275 -0.30 -16.15 -7.60
C GLU A 275 0.42 -16.59 -8.88
N ASP A 276 -0.33 -16.87 -9.94
CA ASP A 276 0.23 -17.15 -11.26
C ASP A 276 0.96 -15.91 -11.82
N GLU A 277 2.26 -16.07 -12.12
CA GLU A 277 3.09 -15.00 -12.69
C GLU A 277 2.56 -14.46 -14.03
N ASN A 278 1.71 -15.25 -14.73
CA ASN A 278 1.07 -14.86 -15.98
C ASN A 278 -0.18 -14.00 -15.78
N ASN A 279 -0.67 -13.85 -14.56
CA ASN A 279 -1.81 -12.99 -14.25
C ASN A 279 -1.36 -11.53 -14.14
N ASN A 280 -1.47 -10.80 -15.24
CA ASN A 280 -1.04 -9.41 -15.33
C ASN A 280 -1.72 -8.48 -14.33
N SER A 281 -2.99 -8.75 -13.98
CA SER A 281 -3.75 -7.91 -13.04
C SER A 281 -3.21 -8.05 -11.62
N HIS A 282 -2.99 -9.28 -11.17
CA HIS A 282 -2.45 -9.57 -9.85
C HIS A 282 -0.98 -9.13 -9.72
N ALA A 283 -0.16 -9.40 -10.74
CA ALA A 283 1.24 -8.93 -10.77
C ALA A 283 1.33 -7.40 -10.66
N ARG A 284 0.47 -6.69 -11.39
CA ARG A 284 0.38 -5.23 -11.30
C ARG A 284 -0.10 -4.75 -9.93
N ALA A 285 -1.10 -5.40 -9.34
CA ALA A 285 -1.59 -5.06 -8.00
C ALA A 285 -0.50 -5.26 -6.93
N PHE A 286 0.26 -6.34 -7.00
CA PHE A 286 1.42 -6.61 -6.14
C PHE A 286 2.47 -5.48 -6.25
N MET A 287 2.90 -5.15 -7.47
CA MET A 287 3.88 -4.10 -7.71
C MET A 287 3.37 -2.72 -7.28
N ASN A 288 2.08 -2.42 -7.47
CA ASN A 288 1.47 -1.17 -7.03
C ASN A 288 1.47 -1.05 -5.50
N ALA A 289 1.25 -2.14 -4.77
CA ALA A 289 1.31 -2.14 -3.32
C ALA A 289 2.71 -1.78 -2.78
N PHE A 290 3.76 -2.34 -3.39
CA PHE A 290 5.13 -1.95 -3.06
C PHE A 290 5.42 -0.50 -3.45
N THR A 291 4.98 -0.07 -4.63
CA THR A 291 5.15 1.31 -5.10
C THR A 291 4.49 2.30 -4.13
N ALA A 292 3.26 2.02 -3.67
CA ALA A 292 2.58 2.85 -2.68
C ALA A 292 3.34 2.91 -1.34
N TRP A 293 3.85 1.77 -0.89
CA TRP A 293 4.65 1.69 0.34
C TRP A 293 5.92 2.54 0.26
N VAL A 294 6.75 2.33 -0.79
CA VAL A 294 8.04 3.03 -0.93
C VAL A 294 7.89 4.52 -1.14
N ASN A 295 6.81 4.95 -1.83
CA ASN A 295 6.48 6.36 -1.98
C ASN A 295 6.16 7.02 -0.64
N LYS A 296 5.36 6.34 0.19
CA LYS A 296 4.93 6.86 1.50
C LYS A 296 6.08 6.95 2.51
N GLU A 297 7.01 5.98 2.47
CA GLU A 297 8.05 5.83 3.48
C GLU A 297 9.46 6.22 2.99
N ASP A 298 9.57 6.86 1.83
CA ASP A 298 10.84 7.37 1.25
C ASP A 298 11.92 6.30 1.12
N LYS A 299 11.55 5.11 0.61
CA LYS A 299 12.44 3.95 0.49
C LYS A 299 12.84 3.68 -0.96
N ALA A 300 13.95 2.97 -1.14
CA ALA A 300 14.30 2.31 -2.38
C ALA A 300 14.12 0.80 -2.24
N VAL A 301 13.55 0.14 -3.26
CA VAL A 301 13.38 -1.32 -3.28
C VAL A 301 13.95 -1.88 -4.57
N ILE A 302 14.77 -2.93 -4.45
CA ILE A 302 15.18 -3.78 -5.57
C ILE A 302 14.45 -5.11 -5.44
N MET A 303 13.76 -5.50 -6.50
CA MET A 303 13.19 -6.84 -6.62
C MET A 303 13.93 -7.63 -7.69
N ILE A 304 14.30 -8.86 -7.36
CA ILE A 304 14.99 -9.74 -8.28
C ILE A 304 13.97 -10.66 -8.93
N HIS A 305 14.01 -10.71 -10.26
CA HIS A 305 13.13 -11.57 -11.05
C HIS A 305 13.93 -12.39 -12.07
N HIS A 306 13.55 -13.67 -12.23
CA HIS A 306 14.17 -14.57 -13.19
C HIS A 306 13.58 -14.36 -14.59
N SER A 307 14.42 -14.04 -15.59
CA SER A 307 14.03 -14.06 -17.00
C SER A 307 14.11 -15.47 -17.59
N LYS A 308 13.22 -15.82 -18.52
CA LYS A 308 13.25 -17.10 -19.22
C LYS A 308 14.42 -17.17 -20.22
N LYS A 309 14.91 -18.40 -20.52
CA LYS A 309 16.09 -18.64 -21.37
C LYS A 309 15.99 -18.16 -22.83
N ASP A 310 14.79 -17.84 -23.33
CA ASP A 310 14.54 -17.54 -24.75
C ASP A 310 14.21 -16.05 -25.05
N ASP A 311 14.63 -15.12 -24.23
CA ASP A 311 14.35 -13.68 -24.40
C ASP A 311 15.15 -12.99 -25.53
N THR A 312 15.67 -13.73 -26.52
CA THR A 312 16.21 -13.14 -27.76
C THR A 312 15.13 -12.64 -28.73
N LYS A 313 13.85 -12.92 -28.47
CA LYS A 313 12.70 -12.35 -29.17
C LYS A 313 11.87 -11.52 -28.18
N GLN A 314 11.78 -10.21 -28.40
CA GLN A 314 10.86 -9.29 -27.72
C GLN A 314 9.48 -9.94 -27.60
N GLY A 315 9.07 -10.33 -26.39
CA GLY A 315 7.71 -10.81 -26.14
C GLY A 315 7.55 -12.05 -25.28
N SER A 316 8.29 -12.24 -24.18
CA SER A 316 7.99 -13.32 -23.23
C SER A 316 6.76 -12.96 -22.39
N ARG A 317 5.68 -13.76 -22.59
CA ARG A 317 4.38 -13.60 -21.93
C ARG A 317 4.41 -14.07 -20.50
N GLY A 318 4.90 -13.66 -19.55
CA GLY A 318 4.88 -14.08 -18.15
C GLY A 318 5.79 -13.21 -17.28
N ALA A 319 7.00 -12.91 -17.77
CA ALA A 319 7.90 -11.93 -17.17
C ALA A 319 7.45 -10.48 -17.45
N GLY A 320 6.59 -10.26 -18.45
CA GLY A 320 6.14 -8.95 -18.91
C GLY A 320 5.38 -8.14 -17.86
N ALA A 321 4.51 -8.77 -17.08
CA ALA A 321 3.63 -8.05 -16.15
C ALA A 321 4.40 -7.30 -15.05
N PHE A 322 5.42 -7.91 -14.47
CA PHE A 322 6.26 -7.26 -13.46
C PHE A 322 7.15 -6.18 -14.08
N VAL A 323 7.73 -6.44 -15.25
CA VAL A 323 8.52 -5.46 -16.02
C VAL A 323 7.65 -4.26 -16.41
N ASP A 324 6.44 -4.51 -16.90
CA ASP A 324 5.50 -3.46 -17.31
C ASP A 324 5.04 -2.60 -16.12
N ALA A 325 4.90 -3.20 -14.94
CA ALA A 325 4.52 -2.50 -13.72
C ALA A 325 5.68 -1.73 -13.08
N ALA A 326 6.93 -2.18 -13.24
CA ALA A 326 8.10 -1.48 -12.73
C ALA A 326 8.33 -0.14 -13.46
N ARG A 327 8.98 0.81 -12.80
CA ARG A 327 9.35 2.12 -13.37
C ARG A 327 10.79 2.16 -13.86
N LEU A 328 11.65 1.34 -13.28
CA LEU A 328 13.04 1.13 -13.68
C LEU A 328 13.32 -0.37 -13.71
N THR A 329 13.93 -0.82 -14.80
CA THR A 329 14.31 -2.24 -14.96
C THR A 329 15.74 -2.33 -15.44
N TYR A 330 16.55 -3.06 -14.71
CA TYR A 330 17.88 -3.49 -15.13
C TYR A 330 17.86 -4.93 -15.56
N SER A 331 18.58 -5.23 -16.64
CA SER A 331 18.81 -6.59 -17.12
C SER A 331 20.29 -6.92 -17.04
N LEU A 332 20.59 -8.01 -16.35
CA LEU A 332 21.94 -8.50 -16.16
C LEU A 332 22.22 -9.62 -17.15
N HIS A 333 23.30 -9.55 -17.89
CA HIS A 333 23.69 -10.56 -18.88
C HIS A 333 25.19 -10.71 -18.96
N LYS A 334 25.62 -11.92 -19.35
CA LYS A 334 27.02 -12.22 -19.62
C LYS A 334 27.38 -11.75 -21.02
N GLU A 335 28.61 -11.34 -21.23
CA GLU A 335 29.12 -11.08 -22.57
C GLU A 335 29.01 -12.32 -23.43
N LEU A 336 28.54 -12.15 -24.66
CA LEU A 336 28.53 -13.25 -25.66
C LEU A 336 29.75 -13.10 -26.55
N SER A 337 30.73 -13.95 -26.39
CA SER A 337 31.83 -14.06 -27.36
C SER A 337 31.31 -14.64 -28.71
N ILE A 338 31.58 -13.94 -29.79
CA ILE A 338 31.22 -14.35 -31.15
C ILE A 338 32.31 -15.29 -31.62
N GLY A 339 32.10 -16.61 -31.51
CA GLY A 339 32.91 -17.63 -32.19
C GLY A 339 32.23 -18.03 -33.51
N GLU A 340 32.99 -18.54 -34.45
CA GLU A 340 32.53 -18.84 -35.82
C GLU A 340 31.35 -19.82 -35.95
N SER A 341 30.90 -20.46 -34.87
CA SER A 341 29.76 -21.39 -34.91
C SER A 341 28.89 -21.48 -33.66
N LYS A 342 29.24 -20.89 -32.54
CA LYS A 342 28.39 -20.82 -31.31
C LYS A 342 28.75 -19.60 -30.46
N LYS A 343 27.73 -18.87 -30.02
CA LYS A 343 27.88 -17.83 -28.99
C LYS A 343 28.11 -18.53 -27.64
N THR A 344 29.29 -18.45 -27.09
CA THR A 344 29.60 -18.90 -25.72
C THR A 344 29.64 -17.72 -24.80
N PRO A 345 29.01 -17.79 -23.63
CA PRO A 345 29.10 -16.72 -22.64
C PRO A 345 30.53 -16.54 -22.15
N ASN A 346 31.07 -15.33 -22.20
CA ASN A 346 32.27 -14.98 -21.47
C ASN A 346 31.89 -14.79 -19.99
N GLU A 347 32.45 -15.60 -19.10
CA GLU A 347 32.13 -15.58 -17.67
C GLU A 347 32.84 -14.47 -16.91
N ASP A 348 33.86 -13.86 -17.53
CA ASP A 348 34.66 -12.80 -16.88
C ASP A 348 34.04 -11.44 -16.90
N HIS A 349 33.03 -11.20 -17.75
CA HIS A 349 32.33 -9.90 -17.86
C HIS A 349 30.84 -10.04 -17.70
N LEU A 350 30.32 -9.17 -16.85
CA LEU A 350 28.90 -9.05 -16.58
C LEU A 350 28.42 -7.64 -16.94
N PHE A 351 27.43 -7.57 -17.80
CA PHE A 351 26.86 -6.32 -18.26
C PHE A 351 25.51 -6.05 -17.62
N VAL A 352 25.25 -4.78 -17.32
CA VAL A 352 23.95 -4.28 -16.89
C VAL A 352 23.40 -3.40 -18.01
N SER A 353 22.24 -3.75 -18.54
CA SER A 353 21.50 -2.91 -19.47
C SER A 353 20.24 -2.34 -18.83
N VAL A 354 19.85 -1.14 -19.24
CA VAL A 354 18.61 -0.50 -18.82
C VAL A 354 17.51 -0.90 -19.77
N GLY A 355 16.52 -1.67 -19.28
CA GLY A 355 15.36 -2.11 -20.06
C GLY A 355 14.30 -1.01 -20.10
N LYS A 356 13.69 -0.68 -18.96
CA LYS A 356 12.71 0.38 -18.80
C LYS A 356 13.30 1.49 -17.94
N ASP A 357 13.10 2.75 -18.31
CA ASP A 357 13.67 3.88 -17.62
C ASP A 357 12.72 5.08 -17.63
N ASN A 358 11.88 5.18 -16.61
CA ASN A 358 10.96 6.31 -16.44
C ASN A 358 11.57 7.45 -15.60
N TYR A 359 12.80 7.27 -15.11
CA TYR A 359 13.48 8.21 -14.23
C TYR A 359 14.74 8.82 -14.84
N ASN A 360 15.09 8.43 -16.09
CA ASN A 360 16.33 8.85 -16.74
C ASN A 360 17.59 8.38 -15.99
N ALA A 361 17.60 7.14 -15.51
CA ALA A 361 18.78 6.52 -14.87
C ALA A 361 20.00 6.48 -15.81
N LYS A 362 19.76 6.42 -17.13
CA LYS A 362 20.80 6.43 -18.17
C LYS A 362 21.75 7.62 -18.06
N GLN A 363 21.30 8.77 -17.54
CA GLN A 363 22.16 9.96 -17.36
C GLN A 363 23.40 9.68 -16.46
N PHE A 364 23.32 8.68 -15.58
CA PHE A 364 24.40 8.29 -14.68
C PHE A 364 25.27 7.15 -15.25
N LEU A 365 24.83 6.52 -16.33
CA LEU A 365 25.47 5.34 -16.92
C LEU A 365 26.24 5.69 -18.21
N THR A 366 26.13 6.91 -18.70
CA THR A 366 26.92 7.44 -19.82
C THR A 366 28.29 7.88 -19.33
N GLY A 367 29.11 6.94 -18.85
CA GLY A 367 30.56 7.10 -18.88
C GLY A 367 31.02 6.69 -20.29
N ASP A 368 31.81 7.50 -20.92
CA ASP A 368 32.48 7.17 -22.18
C ASP A 368 33.10 5.78 -22.05
N THR A 369 32.59 4.87 -22.86
CA THR A 369 33.24 3.59 -23.16
C THR A 369 34.29 3.81 -24.20
#